data_d0850b5dccd80d21f4adb3d7f9339de9
#
_entry.id   d0850b5dccd80d21f4adb3d7f9339de9
#
_cell.length_a   1.000
_cell.length_b   1.000
_cell.length_c   1.000
_cell.angle_alpha   90.00
_cell.angle_beta   90.00
_cell.angle_gamma   90.00
#
_symmetry.space_group_name_H-M   'P 1'
#
loop_
_entity.id
_entity.type
_entity.pdbx_description
1 polymer ?
#
loop_
_entity_poly.entity_id
_entity_poly.type
_entity_poly.pdbx_seq_one_letter_code
_entity_poly.pdbx_strand_id
1 'polypeptide(L)'
;MQNFWNKLKLLWTDKGLRGKILFVLATLVVFRLLSAIPIPGIDTNALNQFLSNNQFFGILNIFSGGGLSNLSIIMLGVGPYITSSIIMQLLTIMVPALKKIYHEEGEAGRKRFTQYSRLLTVPLAVIQGFSLLAILENQSILVGLTAFDRITNLIIVVAGAILLMWIGELVSEFGIGNGVSLIIFAGIVSGLPSAVGQLIFTFDPTQIPVYLMFLVVGVVIIAGVVVVTEAERPIPVTYAKQVRGMKVYGGGSTYLPLRVNQAGVIPIIFALSILLFPQMIGTFLSRFTHPVLVKISGVLVDFSQTSVLYAVLYFLLVFLFTYFYTAVTFDPEALSTNLQKNGAFIPGIRPGASTSEYISKVLTRITLVGALFLGFIAVLPLIMRALTDIQAIALGGTSLLIVVSVVLDLIKKVGAQISMREY
;
A
#
# COMPACT_ATOMS: atom_id res chain seq x y z
N MET A 1 -15.73 -18.18 21.16
CA MET A 1 -14.35 -18.29 21.69
C MET A 1 -13.72 -19.65 21.37
N GLN A 2 -14.40 -20.79 21.51
CA GLN A 2 -13.84 -22.11 21.16
C GLN A 2 -13.33 -22.22 19.71
N ASN A 3 -14.03 -21.66 18.74
CA ASN A 3 -13.59 -21.65 17.33
C ASN A 3 -12.29 -20.86 17.09
N PHE A 4 -12.01 -19.82 17.87
CA PHE A 4 -10.79 -19.03 17.73
C PHE A 4 -9.57 -19.82 18.24
N TRP A 5 -9.67 -20.45 19.40
CA TRP A 5 -8.60 -21.28 19.95
C TRP A 5 -8.31 -22.50 19.10
N ASN A 6 -9.34 -23.14 18.52
CA ASN A 6 -9.17 -24.25 17.60
C ASN A 6 -8.46 -23.82 16.31
N LYS A 7 -8.80 -22.67 15.74
CA LYS A 7 -8.09 -22.08 14.58
C LYS A 7 -6.64 -21.77 14.90
N LEU A 8 -6.35 -21.20 16.08
CA LEU A 8 -4.97 -20.94 16.53
C LEU A 8 -4.16 -22.23 16.70
N LYS A 9 -4.78 -23.28 17.24
CA LYS A 9 -4.15 -24.60 17.39
C LYS A 9 -3.82 -25.22 16.02
N LEU A 10 -4.73 -25.11 15.05
CA LEU A 10 -4.52 -25.56 13.67
C LEU A 10 -3.36 -24.84 12.98
N LEU A 11 -3.19 -23.53 13.21
CA LEU A 11 -2.06 -22.74 12.69
C LEU A 11 -0.69 -23.31 13.09
N TRP A 12 -0.57 -23.83 14.31
CA TRP A 12 0.69 -24.39 14.82
C TRP A 12 0.85 -25.88 14.52
N THR A 13 -0.25 -26.61 14.37
CA THR A 13 -0.23 -28.06 14.15
C THR A 13 0.09 -28.39 12.68
N ASP A 14 -0.38 -27.56 11.73
CA ASP A 14 -0.12 -27.78 10.31
C ASP A 14 1.31 -27.33 9.93
N LYS A 15 2.15 -28.30 9.55
CA LYS A 15 3.54 -28.06 9.13
C LYS A 15 3.65 -27.07 7.96
N GLY A 16 2.74 -27.11 6.99
CA GLY A 16 2.77 -26.22 5.83
C GLY A 16 2.46 -24.77 6.19
N LEU A 17 1.42 -24.55 7.01
CA LEU A 17 1.01 -23.21 7.42
C LEU A 17 2.02 -22.60 8.39
N ARG A 18 2.51 -23.40 9.34
CA ARG A 18 3.58 -22.99 10.25
C ARG A 18 4.85 -22.59 9.51
N GLY A 19 5.25 -23.36 8.46
CA GLY A 19 6.41 -23.03 7.64
C GLY A 19 6.27 -21.67 6.96
N LYS A 20 5.10 -21.36 6.41
CA LYS A 20 4.81 -20.04 5.79
C LYS A 20 4.87 -18.89 6.79
N ILE A 21 4.28 -19.07 7.98
CA ILE A 21 4.32 -18.07 9.05
C ILE A 21 5.75 -17.82 9.51
N LEU A 22 6.51 -18.89 9.79
CA LEU A 22 7.92 -18.79 10.20
C LEU A 22 8.76 -18.13 9.13
N PHE A 23 8.52 -18.41 7.85
CA PHE A 23 9.20 -17.75 6.74
C PHE A 23 8.92 -16.24 6.73
N VAL A 24 7.66 -15.82 6.89
CA VAL A 24 7.30 -14.40 6.99
C VAL A 24 8.01 -13.74 8.17
N LEU A 25 7.96 -14.35 9.36
CA LEU A 25 8.61 -13.81 10.56
C LEU A 25 10.14 -13.71 10.37
N ALA A 26 10.79 -14.74 9.83
CA ALA A 26 12.21 -14.72 9.55
C ALA A 26 12.58 -13.60 8.57
N THR A 27 11.78 -13.41 7.54
CA THR A 27 11.98 -12.34 6.55
C THR A 27 11.81 -10.95 7.16
N LEU A 28 10.85 -10.75 8.07
CA LEU A 28 10.69 -9.50 8.81
C LEU A 28 11.88 -9.22 9.75
N VAL A 29 12.46 -10.25 10.36
CA VAL A 29 13.70 -10.12 11.15
C VAL A 29 14.87 -9.68 10.26
N VAL A 30 15.06 -10.30 9.09
CA VAL A 30 16.08 -9.90 8.12
C VAL A 30 15.87 -8.45 7.68
N PHE A 31 14.65 -8.07 7.34
CA PHE A 31 14.29 -6.70 7.02
C PHE A 31 14.70 -5.73 8.14
N ARG A 32 14.41 -6.07 9.40
CA ARG A 32 14.77 -5.23 10.56
C ARG A 32 16.27 -5.10 10.76
N LEU A 33 17.03 -6.18 10.56
CA LEU A 33 18.49 -6.14 10.60
C LEU A 33 19.05 -5.22 9.51
N LEU A 34 18.55 -5.31 8.29
CA LEU A 34 18.97 -4.43 7.20
C LEU A 34 18.63 -2.95 7.47
N SER A 35 17.49 -2.67 8.14
CA SER A 35 17.10 -1.29 8.51
C SER A 35 17.99 -0.68 9.60
N ALA A 36 18.77 -1.48 10.31
CA ALA A 36 19.69 -1.03 11.34
C ALA A 36 21.12 -0.72 10.82
N ILE A 37 21.44 -1.09 9.57
CA ILE A 37 22.77 -0.88 8.99
C ILE A 37 22.81 0.51 8.33
N PRO A 38 23.51 1.51 8.92
CA PRO A 38 23.56 2.86 8.36
C PRO A 38 24.52 2.92 7.16
N ILE A 39 24.28 3.88 6.25
CA ILE A 39 25.25 4.23 5.21
C ILE A 39 26.42 5.03 5.83
N PRO A 40 27.62 5.00 5.24
CA PRO A 40 28.76 5.76 5.78
C PRO A 40 28.59 7.28 5.61
N GLY A 41 29.17 8.06 6.54
CA GLY A 41 29.26 9.53 6.44
C GLY A 41 28.08 10.31 7.03
N ILE A 42 27.38 9.78 8.03
CA ILE A 42 26.17 10.37 8.61
C ILE A 42 26.46 11.17 9.88
N ASP A 43 25.83 12.37 10.00
CA ASP A 43 25.63 13.07 11.26
C ASP A 43 24.24 12.73 11.82
N THR A 44 24.19 11.89 12.86
CA THR A 44 22.94 11.42 13.48
C THR A 44 22.17 12.55 14.18
N ASN A 45 22.85 13.60 14.68
CA ASN A 45 22.19 14.72 15.35
C ASN A 45 21.45 15.62 14.34
N ALA A 46 22.12 15.94 13.24
CA ALA A 46 21.55 16.69 12.13
C ALA A 46 20.34 15.95 11.52
N LEU A 47 20.44 14.62 11.40
CA LEU A 47 19.35 13.77 10.90
C LEU A 47 18.10 13.85 11.76
N ASN A 48 18.23 13.69 13.09
CA ASN A 48 17.08 13.73 14.00
C ASN A 48 16.35 15.08 13.96
N GLN A 49 17.09 16.18 13.92
CA GLN A 49 16.51 17.53 13.78
C GLN A 49 15.80 17.71 12.44
N PHE A 50 16.38 17.20 11.37
CA PHE A 50 15.77 17.27 10.04
C PHE A 50 14.49 16.47 9.91
N LEU A 51 14.46 15.22 10.43
CA LEU A 51 13.28 14.36 10.38
C LEU A 51 12.13 14.91 11.23
N SER A 52 12.43 15.51 12.39
CA SER A 52 11.40 16.10 13.26
C SER A 52 10.72 17.32 12.63
N ASN A 53 11.44 18.06 11.79
CA ASN A 53 10.94 19.29 11.16
C ASN A 53 10.25 19.05 9.82
N ASN A 54 10.42 17.88 9.19
CA ASN A 54 9.96 17.60 7.83
C ASN A 54 9.03 16.38 7.77
N GLN A 55 7.73 16.61 7.64
CA GLN A 55 6.72 15.54 7.52
C GLN A 55 6.84 14.69 6.26
N PHE A 56 7.34 15.27 5.17
CA PHE A 56 7.60 14.55 3.93
C PHE A 56 8.49 13.32 4.19
N PHE A 57 9.54 13.50 4.96
CA PHE A 57 10.45 12.42 5.32
C PHE A 57 9.83 11.43 6.32
N GLY A 58 8.86 11.87 7.10
CA GLY A 58 8.05 10.95 7.92
C GLY A 58 7.27 9.94 7.09
N ILE A 59 6.63 10.37 6.00
CA ILE A 59 5.92 9.46 5.08
C ILE A 59 6.92 8.56 4.33
N LEU A 60 8.01 9.12 3.81
CA LEU A 60 9.09 8.33 3.20
C LEU A 60 9.64 7.28 4.17
N ASN A 61 9.78 7.63 5.44
CA ASN A 61 10.21 6.71 6.48
C ASN A 61 9.22 5.55 6.69
N ILE A 62 7.92 5.78 6.55
CA ILE A 62 6.90 4.74 6.56
C ILE A 62 7.12 3.75 5.39
N PHE A 63 7.34 4.26 4.17
CA PHE A 63 7.60 3.42 2.99
C PHE A 63 8.93 2.69 3.04
N SER A 64 9.93 3.28 3.70
CA SER A 64 11.22 2.63 3.94
C SER A 64 11.19 1.63 5.10
N GLY A 65 10.06 1.54 5.79
CA GLY A 65 9.93 0.66 6.95
C GLY A 65 10.80 1.08 8.14
N GLY A 66 10.98 2.39 8.35
CA GLY A 66 11.85 2.94 9.38
C GLY A 66 13.33 3.03 8.97
N GLY A 67 13.67 2.64 7.74
CA GLY A 67 15.04 2.68 7.24
C GLY A 67 15.61 4.08 7.05
N LEU A 68 14.74 5.08 6.83
CA LEU A 68 15.17 6.47 6.66
C LEU A 68 15.58 7.11 7.99
N SER A 69 14.94 6.77 9.11
CA SER A 69 15.31 7.30 10.43
C SER A 69 16.72 6.92 10.88
N ASN A 70 17.26 5.84 10.34
CA ASN A 70 18.63 5.39 10.58
C ASN A 70 19.57 5.64 9.39
N LEU A 71 19.08 6.30 8.31
CA LEU A 71 19.76 6.37 7.00
C LEU A 71 20.37 5.02 6.61
N SER A 72 19.56 3.98 6.69
CA SER A 72 20.05 2.63 6.44
C SER A 72 20.24 2.36 4.93
N ILE A 73 20.96 1.28 4.65
CA ILE A 73 21.15 0.79 3.27
C ILE A 73 19.82 0.58 2.50
N ILE A 74 18.72 0.40 3.23
CA ILE A 74 17.37 0.24 2.68
C ILE A 74 16.50 1.50 2.82
N MET A 75 17.08 2.68 2.95
CA MET A 75 16.34 3.93 3.22
C MET A 75 15.31 4.33 2.15
N LEU A 76 15.46 3.88 0.89
CA LEU A 76 14.43 4.04 -0.15
C LEU A 76 13.22 3.14 0.05
N GLY A 77 13.38 2.07 0.82
CA GLY A 77 12.34 1.11 1.06
C GLY A 77 11.85 0.42 -0.23
N VAL A 78 10.56 0.09 -0.23
CA VAL A 78 9.85 -0.49 -1.39
C VAL A 78 9.26 0.57 -2.32
N GLY A 79 9.51 1.86 -2.05
CA GLY A 79 8.97 3.01 -2.81
C GLY A 79 9.19 2.91 -4.32
N PRO A 80 10.42 2.69 -4.81
CA PRO A 80 10.70 2.58 -6.25
C PRO A 80 9.91 1.45 -6.93
N TYR A 81 9.74 0.32 -6.26
CA TYR A 81 8.96 -0.81 -6.78
C TYR A 81 7.47 -0.53 -6.81
N ILE A 82 6.92 0.12 -5.79
CA ILE A 82 5.52 0.55 -5.77
C ILE A 82 5.26 1.50 -6.93
N THR A 83 6.13 2.51 -7.09
CA THR A 83 6.03 3.48 -8.19
C THR A 83 6.09 2.80 -9.56
N SER A 84 7.02 1.87 -9.74
CA SER A 84 7.14 1.08 -10.96
C SER A 84 5.86 0.29 -11.25
N SER A 85 5.32 -0.40 -10.24
CA SER A 85 4.07 -1.16 -10.37
C SER A 85 2.90 -0.27 -10.76
N ILE A 86 2.81 0.94 -10.20
CA ILE A 86 1.78 1.93 -10.56
C ILE A 86 1.92 2.33 -12.01
N ILE A 87 3.12 2.72 -12.45
CA ILE A 87 3.38 3.13 -13.83
C ILE A 87 3.01 2.00 -14.80
N MET A 88 3.42 0.78 -14.50
CA MET A 88 3.10 -0.38 -15.33
C MET A 88 1.58 -0.65 -15.40
N GLN A 89 0.85 -0.52 -14.28
CA GLN A 89 -0.60 -0.67 -14.27
C GLN A 89 -1.31 0.44 -15.04
N LEU A 90 -0.85 1.70 -14.92
CA LEU A 90 -1.36 2.81 -15.73
C LEU A 90 -1.12 2.57 -17.23
N LEU A 91 0.04 2.04 -17.59
CA LEU A 91 0.38 1.71 -18.98
C LEU A 91 -0.52 0.61 -19.56
N THR A 92 -1.11 -0.28 -18.75
CA THR A 92 -2.07 -1.28 -19.28
C THR A 92 -3.32 -0.65 -19.87
N ILE A 93 -3.71 0.55 -19.43
CA ILE A 93 -4.84 1.27 -20.02
C ILE A 93 -4.45 1.95 -21.32
N MET A 94 -3.22 2.51 -21.38
CA MET A 94 -2.77 3.30 -22.52
C MET A 94 -2.23 2.41 -23.66
N VAL A 95 -1.65 1.25 -23.34
CA VAL A 95 -0.95 0.36 -24.28
C VAL A 95 -1.69 -0.97 -24.40
N PRO A 96 -2.42 -1.22 -25.52
CA PRO A 96 -3.20 -2.44 -25.71
C PRO A 96 -2.37 -3.73 -25.61
N ALA A 97 -1.09 -3.68 -26.03
CA ALA A 97 -0.19 -4.82 -25.91
C ALA A 97 0.07 -5.24 -24.45
N LEU A 98 0.23 -4.27 -23.53
CA LEU A 98 0.40 -4.55 -22.11
C LEU A 98 -0.90 -5.03 -21.47
N LYS A 99 -2.05 -4.50 -21.90
CA LYS A 99 -3.37 -4.99 -21.48
C LYS A 99 -3.53 -6.47 -21.82
N LYS A 100 -3.17 -6.85 -23.04
CA LYS A 100 -3.22 -8.24 -23.53
C LYS A 100 -2.34 -9.16 -22.67
N ILE A 101 -1.08 -8.78 -22.42
CA ILE A 101 -0.15 -9.53 -21.58
C ILE A 101 -0.74 -9.74 -20.17
N TYR A 102 -1.31 -8.70 -19.57
CA TYR A 102 -1.79 -8.75 -18.19
C TYR A 102 -3.08 -9.55 -18.01
N HIS A 103 -4.05 -9.42 -18.95
CA HIS A 103 -5.40 -10.00 -18.83
C HIS A 103 -5.60 -11.29 -19.63
N GLU A 104 -4.97 -11.43 -20.81
CA GLU A 104 -5.27 -12.52 -21.75
C GLU A 104 -4.25 -13.67 -21.70
N GLU A 105 -2.96 -13.41 -21.41
CA GLU A 105 -1.91 -14.42 -21.40
C GLU A 105 -1.83 -15.26 -20.10
N GLY A 106 -2.76 -15.08 -19.17
CA GLY A 106 -2.83 -15.85 -17.92
C GLY A 106 -1.61 -15.68 -17.00
N GLU A 107 -1.14 -16.75 -16.36
CA GLU A 107 0.00 -16.68 -15.43
C GLU A 107 1.33 -16.32 -16.10
N ALA A 108 1.57 -16.76 -17.30
CA ALA A 108 2.80 -16.45 -18.04
C ALA A 108 2.89 -14.95 -18.35
N GLY A 109 1.77 -14.34 -18.75
CA GLY A 109 1.69 -12.90 -18.99
C GLY A 109 1.89 -12.09 -17.71
N ARG A 110 1.28 -12.49 -16.60
CA ARG A 110 1.48 -11.84 -15.30
C ARG A 110 2.94 -11.91 -14.84
N LYS A 111 3.63 -13.03 -15.04
CA LYS A 111 5.06 -13.14 -14.73
C LYS A 111 5.90 -12.19 -15.59
N ARG A 112 5.63 -12.07 -16.91
CA ARG A 112 6.30 -11.10 -17.80
C ARG A 112 6.02 -9.65 -17.34
N PHE A 113 4.78 -9.34 -17.00
CA PHE A 113 4.40 -8.03 -16.51
C PHE A 113 5.17 -7.65 -15.23
N THR A 114 5.30 -8.58 -14.29
CA THR A 114 6.11 -8.40 -13.07
C THR A 114 7.59 -8.19 -13.41
N GLN A 115 8.15 -8.90 -14.40
CA GLN A 115 9.53 -8.69 -14.85
C GLN A 115 9.74 -7.28 -15.40
N TYR A 116 8.80 -6.74 -16.18
CA TYR A 116 8.88 -5.35 -16.67
C TYR A 116 8.82 -4.35 -15.50
N SER A 117 7.97 -4.59 -14.49
CA SER A 117 7.94 -3.77 -13.28
C SER A 117 9.27 -3.80 -12.54
N ARG A 118 9.94 -4.96 -12.43
CA ARG A 118 11.27 -5.08 -11.80
C ARG A 118 12.33 -4.28 -12.58
N LEU A 119 12.34 -4.41 -13.90
CA LEU A 119 13.29 -3.66 -14.75
C LEU A 119 13.09 -2.15 -14.61
N LEU A 120 11.84 -1.68 -14.57
CA LEU A 120 11.53 -0.27 -14.40
C LEU A 120 11.86 0.24 -12.98
N THR A 121 11.88 -0.64 -11.99
CA THR A 121 12.26 -0.29 -10.61
C THR A 121 13.70 0.21 -10.52
N VAL A 122 14.62 -0.35 -11.31
CA VAL A 122 16.04 0.01 -11.25
C VAL A 122 16.30 1.49 -11.59
N PRO A 123 15.88 2.01 -12.76
CA PRO A 123 16.09 3.43 -13.09
C PRO A 123 15.33 4.36 -12.12
N LEU A 124 14.14 3.95 -11.64
CA LEU A 124 13.42 4.73 -10.65
C LEU A 124 14.16 4.78 -9.31
N ALA A 125 14.73 3.66 -8.86
CA ALA A 125 15.55 3.62 -7.65
C ALA A 125 16.80 4.50 -7.76
N VAL A 126 17.43 4.55 -8.95
CA VAL A 126 18.57 5.45 -9.20
C VAL A 126 18.14 6.93 -9.10
N ILE A 127 17.04 7.32 -9.75
CA ILE A 127 16.54 8.71 -9.72
C ILE A 127 16.13 9.10 -8.29
N GLN A 128 15.36 8.25 -7.60
CA GLN A 128 14.90 8.51 -6.24
C GLN A 128 16.06 8.51 -5.24
N GLY A 129 17.00 7.58 -5.37
CA GLY A 129 18.20 7.50 -4.53
C GLY A 129 19.10 8.73 -4.69
N PHE A 130 19.36 9.12 -5.93
CA PHE A 130 20.11 10.34 -6.21
C PHE A 130 19.43 11.58 -5.63
N SER A 131 18.12 11.73 -5.83
CA SER A 131 17.37 12.87 -5.31
C SER A 131 17.41 12.92 -3.78
N LEU A 132 17.24 11.77 -3.11
CA LEU A 132 17.28 11.68 -1.66
C LEU A 132 18.66 12.00 -1.09
N LEU A 133 19.73 11.41 -1.64
CA LEU A 133 21.11 11.71 -1.25
C LEU A 133 21.44 13.20 -1.46
N ALA A 134 20.98 13.78 -2.57
CA ALA A 134 21.13 15.20 -2.87
C ALA A 134 20.44 16.11 -1.83
N ILE A 135 19.25 15.72 -1.35
CA ILE A 135 18.55 16.45 -0.28
C ILE A 135 19.35 16.38 1.02
N LEU A 136 19.80 15.17 1.42
CA LEU A 136 20.55 14.97 2.65
C LEU A 136 21.87 15.73 2.67
N GLU A 137 22.56 15.83 1.53
CA GLU A 137 23.75 16.65 1.36
C GLU A 137 23.47 18.16 1.53
N ASN A 138 22.39 18.66 0.90
CA ASN A 138 22.00 20.08 1.02
C ASN A 138 21.64 20.48 2.45
N GLN A 139 21.18 19.52 3.25
CA GLN A 139 20.83 19.73 4.66
C GLN A 139 22.01 19.47 5.61
N SER A 140 23.24 19.30 5.05
CA SER A 140 24.46 19.02 5.83
C SER A 140 24.36 17.79 6.75
N ILE A 141 23.50 16.83 6.40
CA ILE A 141 23.35 15.56 7.11
C ILE A 141 24.45 14.59 6.66
N LEU A 142 24.79 14.66 5.37
CA LEU A 142 25.92 13.94 4.78
C LEU A 142 27.07 14.96 4.57
N VAL A 143 28.14 14.80 5.33
CA VAL A 143 29.25 15.77 5.33
C VAL A 143 30.53 15.12 4.80
N GLY A 144 31.30 15.89 4.01
CA GLY A 144 32.64 15.49 3.60
C GLY A 144 32.71 14.36 2.56
N LEU A 145 31.62 14.13 1.79
CA LEU A 145 31.57 13.08 0.79
C LEU A 145 32.44 13.44 -0.44
N THR A 146 33.31 12.51 -0.81
CA THR A 146 34.01 12.56 -2.11
C THR A 146 33.06 12.14 -3.25
N ALA A 147 33.44 12.38 -4.50
CA ALA A 147 32.66 11.91 -5.65
C ALA A 147 32.52 10.38 -5.66
N PHE A 148 33.52 9.67 -5.19
CA PHE A 148 33.49 8.22 -5.06
C PHE A 148 32.50 7.77 -3.99
N ASP A 149 32.45 8.43 -2.82
CA ASP A 149 31.50 8.11 -1.73
C ASP A 149 30.05 8.34 -2.17
N ARG A 150 29.78 9.38 -2.95
CA ARG A 150 28.44 9.65 -3.52
C ARG A 150 27.97 8.51 -4.41
N ILE A 151 28.82 8.05 -5.33
CA ILE A 151 28.50 6.95 -6.24
C ILE A 151 28.31 5.67 -5.45
N THR A 152 29.18 5.38 -4.48
CA THR A 152 29.11 4.21 -3.63
C THR A 152 27.81 4.19 -2.80
N ASN A 153 27.45 5.31 -2.16
CA ASN A 153 26.21 5.43 -1.40
C ASN A 153 24.99 5.26 -2.30
N LEU A 154 25.02 5.82 -3.52
CA LEU A 154 23.93 5.64 -4.50
C LEU A 154 23.76 4.15 -4.86
N ILE A 155 24.85 3.45 -5.16
CA ILE A 155 24.82 2.02 -5.50
C ILE A 155 24.28 1.20 -4.32
N ILE A 156 24.73 1.47 -3.10
CA ILE A 156 24.29 0.78 -1.88
C ILE A 156 22.78 0.95 -1.68
N VAL A 157 22.29 2.17 -1.78
CA VAL A 157 20.88 2.50 -1.57
C VAL A 157 19.98 1.89 -2.65
N VAL A 158 20.42 1.91 -3.91
CA VAL A 158 19.72 1.26 -5.02
C VAL A 158 19.69 -0.26 -4.84
N ALA A 159 20.83 -0.86 -4.47
CA ALA A 159 20.91 -2.29 -4.18
C ALA A 159 20.00 -2.69 -3.01
N GLY A 160 19.93 -1.86 -1.97
CA GLY A 160 19.01 -2.03 -0.83
C GLY A 160 17.54 -2.02 -1.24
N ALA A 161 17.13 -1.10 -2.10
CA ALA A 161 15.76 -1.03 -2.63
C ALA A 161 15.41 -2.26 -3.48
N ILE A 162 16.33 -2.73 -4.34
CA ILE A 162 16.16 -3.93 -5.16
C ILE A 162 16.09 -5.17 -4.26
N LEU A 163 16.91 -5.26 -3.23
CA LEU A 163 16.89 -6.34 -2.26
C LEU A 163 15.53 -6.41 -1.54
N LEU A 164 14.99 -5.26 -1.10
CA LEU A 164 13.67 -5.21 -0.47
C LEU A 164 12.54 -5.58 -1.42
N MET A 165 12.60 -5.15 -2.67
CA MET A 165 11.67 -5.61 -3.70
C MET A 165 11.67 -7.13 -3.77
N TRP A 166 12.84 -7.73 -3.88
CA TRP A 166 12.99 -9.18 -3.99
C TRP A 166 12.50 -9.92 -2.73
N ILE A 167 12.83 -9.40 -1.55
CA ILE A 167 12.31 -9.91 -0.27
C ILE A 167 10.78 -9.86 -0.26
N GLY A 168 10.16 -8.74 -0.68
CA GLY A 168 8.70 -8.60 -0.75
C GLY A 168 8.04 -9.62 -1.70
N GLU A 169 8.67 -9.90 -2.83
CA GLU A 169 8.19 -10.92 -3.77
C GLU A 169 8.32 -12.34 -3.20
N LEU A 170 9.45 -12.67 -2.56
CA LEU A 170 9.61 -13.96 -1.89
C LEU A 170 8.56 -14.19 -0.81
N VAL A 171 8.23 -13.16 -0.04
CA VAL A 171 7.15 -13.25 0.96
C VAL A 171 5.79 -13.45 0.30
N SER A 172 5.55 -12.82 -0.85
CA SER A 172 4.29 -13.00 -1.60
C SER A 172 4.17 -14.41 -2.22
N GLU A 173 5.28 -15.02 -2.63
CA GLU A 173 5.32 -16.33 -3.27
C GLU A 173 5.31 -17.49 -2.25
N PHE A 174 6.16 -17.43 -1.24
CA PHE A 174 6.36 -18.52 -0.27
C PHE A 174 5.66 -18.28 1.08
N GLY A 175 5.23 -17.05 1.36
CA GLY A 175 4.60 -16.67 2.63
C GLY A 175 3.07 -16.66 2.58
N ILE A 176 2.49 -15.74 3.35
CA ILE A 176 1.06 -15.48 3.41
C ILE A 176 0.84 -13.98 3.20
N GLY A 177 0.01 -13.65 2.22
CA GLY A 177 -0.37 -12.27 1.98
C GLY A 177 0.45 -11.56 0.91
N ASN A 178 0.44 -10.23 0.92
CA ASN A 178 1.25 -9.40 0.05
C ASN A 178 2.52 -8.97 0.79
N GLY A 179 3.68 -9.43 0.33
CA GLY A 179 4.95 -9.20 1.02
C GLY A 179 5.35 -7.73 1.08
N VAL A 180 5.06 -6.94 0.05
CA VAL A 180 5.31 -5.49 0.05
C VAL A 180 4.49 -4.80 1.13
N SER A 181 3.21 -5.12 1.23
CA SER A 181 2.33 -4.59 2.29
C SER A 181 2.79 -5.01 3.68
N LEU A 182 3.30 -6.23 3.84
CA LEU A 182 3.85 -6.72 5.11
C LEU A 182 5.15 -6.00 5.51
N ILE A 183 6.01 -5.65 4.55
CA ILE A 183 7.22 -4.86 4.82
C ILE A 183 6.84 -3.46 5.29
N ILE A 184 5.87 -2.79 4.63
CA ILE A 184 5.38 -1.48 5.05
C ILE A 184 4.76 -1.57 6.44
N PHE A 185 3.91 -2.57 6.68
CA PHE A 185 3.30 -2.83 7.99
C PHE A 185 4.37 -3.00 9.09
N ALA A 186 5.39 -3.82 8.85
CA ALA A 186 6.48 -4.03 9.81
C ALA A 186 7.24 -2.74 10.12
N GLY A 187 7.46 -1.90 9.10
CA GLY A 187 8.04 -0.58 9.27
C GLY A 187 7.24 0.33 10.17
N ILE A 188 5.93 0.40 9.94
CA ILE A 188 5.02 1.21 10.75
C ILE A 188 5.00 0.71 12.21
N VAL A 189 4.81 -0.60 12.40
CA VAL A 189 4.74 -1.20 13.74
C VAL A 189 6.05 -1.02 14.51
N SER A 190 7.19 -1.05 13.82
CA SER A 190 8.49 -0.84 14.46
C SER A 190 8.70 0.59 15.01
N GLY A 191 7.96 1.57 14.50
CA GLY A 191 7.96 2.94 15.00
C GLY A 191 7.06 3.17 16.22
N LEU A 192 6.09 2.27 16.47
CA LEU A 192 5.13 2.44 17.57
C LEU A 192 5.78 2.51 18.97
N PRO A 193 6.77 1.66 19.33
CA PRO A 193 7.39 1.75 20.66
C PRO A 193 8.04 3.11 20.93
N SER A 194 8.72 3.67 19.92
CA SER A 194 9.36 4.99 20.04
C SER A 194 8.32 6.11 20.13
N ALA A 195 7.23 6.05 19.37
CA ALA A 195 6.15 7.01 19.42
C ALA A 195 5.43 6.99 20.78
N VAL A 196 5.15 5.79 21.31
CA VAL A 196 4.55 5.64 22.66
C VAL A 196 5.53 6.12 23.72
N GLY A 197 6.83 5.80 23.61
CA GLY A 197 7.86 6.32 24.51
C GLY A 197 7.89 7.85 24.53
N GLN A 198 7.88 8.50 23.38
CA GLN A 198 7.82 9.98 23.31
C GLN A 198 6.57 10.53 23.97
N LEU A 199 5.39 9.94 23.74
CA LEU A 199 4.14 10.36 24.40
C LEU A 199 4.22 10.26 25.94
N ILE A 200 4.87 9.22 26.47
CA ILE A 200 5.06 9.06 27.92
C ILE A 200 6.03 10.11 28.46
N PHE A 201 7.15 10.36 27.77
CA PHE A 201 8.15 11.35 28.22
C PHE A 201 7.67 12.81 28.08
N THR A 202 6.82 13.11 27.09
CA THR A 202 6.26 14.44 26.85
C THR A 202 4.85 14.59 27.43
N PHE A 203 4.44 13.70 28.33
CA PHE A 203 3.10 13.70 28.89
C PHE A 203 2.84 15.00 29.68
N ASP A 204 1.87 15.78 29.20
CA ASP A 204 1.39 16.99 29.83
C ASP A 204 -0.05 16.77 30.35
N PRO A 205 -0.29 16.82 31.68
CA PRO A 205 -1.63 16.65 32.22
C PRO A 205 -2.67 17.66 31.70
N THR A 206 -2.24 18.82 31.21
CA THR A 206 -3.14 19.83 30.64
C THR A 206 -3.71 19.40 29.29
N GLN A 207 -3.03 18.48 28.58
CA GLN A 207 -3.41 17.96 27.28
C GLN A 207 -4.22 16.65 27.34
N ILE A 208 -4.59 16.17 28.52
CA ILE A 208 -5.42 14.94 28.67
C ILE A 208 -6.66 14.94 27.77
N PRO A 209 -7.45 16.04 27.63
CA PRO A 209 -8.60 16.05 26.72
C PRO A 209 -8.22 15.79 25.26
N VAL A 210 -7.05 16.28 24.82
CA VAL A 210 -6.54 16.08 23.46
C VAL A 210 -6.13 14.62 23.25
N TYR A 211 -5.46 13.99 24.23
CA TYR A 211 -5.10 12.56 24.15
C TYR A 211 -6.33 11.66 24.13
N LEU A 212 -7.36 11.97 24.93
CA LEU A 212 -8.64 11.25 24.92
C LEU A 212 -9.35 11.40 23.57
N MET A 213 -9.42 12.62 23.05
CA MET A 213 -10.00 12.88 21.72
C MET A 213 -9.26 12.07 20.65
N PHE A 214 -7.94 12.02 20.68
CA PHE A 214 -7.12 11.26 19.73
C PHE A 214 -7.41 9.75 19.82
N LEU A 215 -7.51 9.21 21.02
CA LEU A 215 -7.86 7.81 21.24
C LEU A 215 -9.24 7.48 20.68
N VAL A 216 -10.25 8.32 20.98
CA VAL A 216 -11.62 8.14 20.48
C VAL A 216 -11.65 8.19 18.95
N VAL A 217 -11.00 9.19 18.36
CA VAL A 217 -10.90 9.31 16.88
C VAL A 217 -10.19 8.10 16.27
N GLY A 218 -9.10 7.62 16.89
CA GLY A 218 -8.41 6.41 16.46
C GLY A 218 -9.30 5.17 16.46
N VAL A 219 -10.07 4.97 17.52
CA VAL A 219 -11.04 3.85 17.61
C VAL A 219 -12.14 3.99 16.56
N VAL A 220 -12.66 5.19 16.33
CA VAL A 220 -13.69 5.45 15.30
C VAL A 220 -13.14 5.16 13.90
N ILE A 221 -11.90 5.59 13.62
CA ILE A 221 -11.23 5.28 12.33
C ILE A 221 -11.09 3.77 12.16
N ILE A 222 -10.57 3.06 13.16
CA ILE A 222 -10.40 1.59 13.10
C ILE A 222 -11.76 0.94 12.82
N ALA A 223 -12.80 1.29 13.58
CA ALA A 223 -14.14 0.75 13.41
C ALA A 223 -14.68 1.02 11.99
N GLY A 224 -14.54 2.26 11.51
CA GLY A 224 -14.95 2.64 10.15
C GLY A 224 -14.21 1.84 9.07
N VAL A 225 -12.90 1.69 9.20
CA VAL A 225 -12.09 0.90 8.25
C VAL A 225 -12.53 -0.56 8.24
N VAL A 226 -12.74 -1.16 9.43
CA VAL A 226 -13.21 -2.54 9.54
C VAL A 226 -14.57 -2.70 8.87
N VAL A 227 -15.53 -1.83 9.19
CA VAL A 227 -16.89 -1.88 8.63
C VAL A 227 -16.87 -1.79 7.10
N VAL A 228 -16.15 -0.82 6.52
CA VAL A 228 -16.14 -0.61 5.06
C VAL A 228 -15.33 -1.70 4.34
N THR A 229 -14.25 -2.20 4.95
CA THR A 229 -13.43 -3.28 4.36
C THR A 229 -14.14 -4.63 4.41
N GLU A 230 -14.96 -4.86 5.45
CA GLU A 230 -15.76 -6.08 5.60
C GLU A 230 -17.10 -6.01 4.87
N ALA A 231 -17.59 -4.80 4.54
CA ALA A 231 -18.86 -4.62 3.86
C ALA A 231 -18.84 -5.26 2.47
N GLU A 232 -19.80 -6.17 2.24
CA GLU A 232 -19.95 -6.89 0.98
C GLU A 232 -21.40 -6.77 0.49
N ARG A 233 -21.58 -6.65 -0.82
CA ARG A 233 -22.88 -6.76 -1.48
C ARG A 233 -23.00 -8.15 -2.13
N PRO A 234 -23.73 -9.10 -1.55
CA PRO A 234 -23.94 -10.40 -2.16
C PRO A 234 -24.91 -10.28 -3.36
N ILE A 235 -24.49 -10.79 -4.52
CA ILE A 235 -25.34 -10.95 -5.70
C ILE A 235 -25.75 -12.40 -5.80
N PRO A 236 -27.06 -12.74 -5.81
CA PRO A 236 -27.51 -14.11 -5.94
C PRO A 236 -27.17 -14.67 -7.33
N VAL A 237 -26.56 -15.83 -7.36
CA VAL A 237 -26.21 -16.56 -8.58
C VAL A 237 -26.79 -17.96 -8.50
N THR A 238 -27.50 -18.39 -9.54
CA THR A 238 -28.13 -19.71 -9.63
C THR A 238 -27.48 -20.51 -10.75
N TYR A 239 -27.17 -21.76 -10.47
CA TYR A 239 -26.67 -22.68 -11.50
C TYR A 239 -27.85 -23.39 -12.19
N ALA A 240 -27.75 -23.55 -13.49
CA ALA A 240 -28.76 -24.25 -14.28
C ALA A 240 -28.86 -25.72 -13.82
N LYS A 241 -30.10 -26.20 -13.70
CA LYS A 241 -30.35 -27.60 -13.42
C LYS A 241 -30.10 -28.42 -14.70
N GLN A 242 -29.24 -29.44 -14.61
CA GLN A 242 -29.05 -30.42 -15.69
C GLN A 242 -29.75 -31.70 -15.31
N VAL A 243 -30.70 -32.13 -16.15
CA VAL A 243 -31.38 -33.41 -15.98
C VAL A 243 -30.71 -34.44 -16.89
N ARG A 244 -30.11 -35.48 -16.33
CA ARG A 244 -29.49 -36.56 -17.08
C ARG A 244 -30.13 -37.90 -16.66
N GLY A 245 -31.11 -38.34 -17.46
CA GLY A 245 -31.97 -39.46 -17.09
C GLY A 245 -32.87 -39.11 -15.91
N MET A 246 -32.91 -39.99 -14.89
CA MET A 246 -33.71 -39.77 -13.65
C MET A 246 -32.95 -38.95 -12.59
N LYS A 247 -31.70 -38.54 -12.85
CA LYS A 247 -30.91 -37.76 -11.87
C LYS A 247 -30.85 -36.28 -12.27
N VAL A 248 -31.10 -35.42 -11.31
CA VAL A 248 -30.99 -33.96 -11.43
C VAL A 248 -29.65 -33.53 -10.84
N TYR A 249 -28.79 -32.94 -11.65
CA TYR A 249 -27.51 -32.39 -11.24
C TYR A 249 -27.58 -30.85 -11.31
N GLY A 250 -26.98 -30.17 -10.32
CA GLY A 250 -26.96 -28.69 -10.27
C GLY A 250 -28.22 -28.11 -9.64
N GLY A 251 -28.51 -26.84 -9.93
CA GLY A 251 -29.64 -26.10 -9.36
C GLY A 251 -29.38 -25.49 -7.98
N GLY A 252 -28.13 -25.52 -7.51
CA GLY A 252 -27.75 -24.80 -6.30
C GLY A 252 -27.73 -23.29 -6.54
N SER A 253 -28.19 -22.52 -5.53
CA SER A 253 -27.98 -21.07 -5.50
C SER A 253 -26.81 -20.73 -4.60
N THR A 254 -25.97 -19.83 -5.04
CA THR A 254 -24.85 -19.27 -4.28
C THR A 254 -24.88 -17.76 -4.37
N TYR A 255 -23.97 -17.09 -3.66
CA TYR A 255 -23.84 -15.64 -3.70
C TYR A 255 -22.44 -15.27 -4.20
N LEU A 256 -22.40 -14.26 -5.08
CA LEU A 256 -21.16 -13.60 -5.50
C LEU A 256 -20.96 -12.39 -4.58
N PRO A 257 -20.00 -12.42 -3.64
CA PRO A 257 -19.75 -11.28 -2.75
C PRO A 257 -18.95 -10.21 -3.49
N LEU A 258 -19.52 -9.02 -3.67
CA LEU A 258 -18.81 -7.83 -4.15
C LEU A 258 -18.46 -6.96 -2.96
N ARG A 259 -17.18 -6.78 -2.68
CA ARG A 259 -16.71 -5.93 -1.56
C ARG A 259 -16.89 -4.45 -1.90
N VAL A 260 -17.23 -3.63 -0.91
CA VAL A 260 -17.32 -2.17 -1.07
C VAL A 260 -15.95 -1.57 -1.33
N ASN A 261 -14.92 -2.06 -0.64
CA ASN A 261 -13.53 -1.70 -0.89
C ASN A 261 -12.79 -2.87 -1.57
N GLN A 262 -12.88 -2.97 -2.90
CA GLN A 262 -12.14 -3.97 -3.69
C GLN A 262 -10.64 -3.66 -3.75
N ALA A 263 -10.32 -2.37 -3.71
CA ALA A 263 -8.96 -1.87 -3.91
C ALA A 263 -8.07 -1.96 -2.63
N GLY A 264 -8.68 -2.16 -1.46
CA GLY A 264 -7.95 -2.14 -0.19
C GLY A 264 -7.30 -0.79 0.09
N VAL A 265 -6.05 -0.79 0.53
CA VAL A 265 -5.24 0.43 0.80
C VAL A 265 -4.36 0.87 -0.37
N ILE A 266 -4.30 0.09 -1.43
CA ILE A 266 -3.41 0.35 -2.57
C ILE A 266 -3.62 1.75 -3.17
N PRO A 267 -4.85 2.26 -3.35
CA PRO A 267 -5.10 3.61 -3.86
C PRO A 267 -4.46 4.72 -3.03
N ILE A 268 -4.43 4.56 -1.72
CA ILE A 268 -3.82 5.53 -0.80
C ILE A 268 -2.30 5.56 -0.98
N ILE A 269 -1.70 4.37 -1.07
CA ILE A 269 -0.25 4.23 -1.31
C ILE A 269 0.11 4.85 -2.67
N PHE A 270 -0.72 4.64 -3.70
CA PHE A 270 -0.54 5.23 -5.02
C PHE A 270 -0.63 6.75 -5.00
N ALA A 271 -1.65 7.29 -4.36
CA ALA A 271 -1.83 8.74 -4.24
C ALA A 271 -0.66 9.39 -3.51
N LEU A 272 -0.20 8.81 -2.39
CA LEU A 272 0.98 9.28 -1.68
C LEU A 272 2.23 9.23 -2.55
N SER A 273 2.46 8.13 -3.25
CA SER A 273 3.63 7.98 -4.13
C SER A 273 3.66 9.06 -5.21
N ILE A 274 2.51 9.38 -5.83
CA ILE A 274 2.44 10.44 -6.86
C ILE A 274 2.62 11.83 -6.24
N LEU A 275 2.07 12.08 -5.06
CA LEU A 275 2.25 13.37 -4.38
C LEU A 275 3.71 13.64 -3.94
N LEU A 276 4.52 12.59 -3.80
CA LEU A 276 5.95 12.73 -3.52
C LEU A 276 6.77 13.19 -4.74
N PHE A 277 6.31 12.87 -5.97
CA PHE A 277 7.06 13.19 -7.20
C PHE A 277 7.33 14.69 -7.42
N PRO A 278 6.35 15.60 -7.29
CA PRO A 278 6.60 17.02 -7.50
C PRO A 278 7.76 17.55 -6.65
N GLN A 279 7.79 17.19 -5.37
CA GLN A 279 8.83 17.62 -4.45
C GLN A 279 10.20 17.00 -4.81
N MET A 280 10.24 15.74 -5.20
CA MET A 280 11.47 15.08 -5.64
C MET A 280 12.02 15.70 -6.93
N ILE A 281 11.16 15.96 -7.92
CA ILE A 281 11.51 16.63 -9.15
C ILE A 281 11.98 18.07 -8.88
N GLY A 282 11.26 18.80 -8.01
CA GLY A 282 11.63 20.16 -7.61
C GLY A 282 13.03 20.18 -6.98
N THR A 283 13.32 19.28 -6.06
CA THR A 283 14.64 19.19 -5.42
C THR A 283 15.75 18.81 -6.42
N PHE A 284 15.43 17.91 -7.38
CA PHE A 284 16.38 17.61 -8.46
C PHE A 284 16.65 18.83 -9.34
N LEU A 285 15.60 19.56 -9.73
CA LEU A 285 15.72 20.77 -10.56
C LEU A 285 16.43 21.92 -9.85
N SER A 286 16.38 22.01 -8.51
CA SER A 286 17.09 23.05 -7.74
C SER A 286 18.62 23.00 -7.88
N ARG A 287 19.17 21.87 -8.36
CA ARG A 287 20.61 21.72 -8.63
C ARG A 287 21.09 22.45 -9.91
N PHE A 288 20.15 22.81 -10.77
CA PHE A 288 20.49 23.49 -12.01
C PHE A 288 20.47 25.03 -11.80
N THR A 289 21.42 25.70 -12.38
CA THR A 289 21.55 27.17 -12.27
C THR A 289 20.69 27.96 -13.26
N HIS A 290 19.96 27.29 -14.14
CA HIS A 290 19.12 27.94 -15.14
C HIS A 290 17.90 28.63 -14.49
N PRO A 291 17.63 29.94 -14.73
CA PRO A 291 16.60 30.70 -14.01
C PRO A 291 15.18 30.09 -14.07
N VAL A 292 14.82 29.54 -15.23
CA VAL A 292 13.51 28.91 -15.43
C VAL A 292 13.39 27.64 -14.58
N LEU A 293 14.44 26.81 -14.50
CA LEU A 293 14.44 25.58 -13.71
C LEU A 293 14.38 25.87 -12.22
N VAL A 294 15.08 26.91 -11.76
CA VAL A 294 15.02 27.36 -10.35
C VAL A 294 13.62 27.87 -10.00
N LYS A 295 12.96 28.61 -10.89
CA LYS A 295 11.58 29.06 -10.64
C LYS A 295 10.57 27.90 -10.57
N ILE A 296 10.67 26.91 -11.47
CA ILE A 296 9.85 25.70 -11.47
C ILE A 296 10.14 24.89 -10.19
N SER A 297 11.41 24.73 -9.83
CA SER A 297 11.83 24.05 -8.61
C SER A 297 11.19 24.68 -7.37
N GLY A 298 11.21 26.03 -7.24
CA GLY A 298 10.56 26.70 -6.11
C GLY A 298 9.08 26.35 -5.97
N VAL A 299 8.33 26.44 -7.06
CA VAL A 299 6.88 26.07 -7.06
C VAL A 299 6.64 24.61 -6.68
N LEU A 300 7.50 23.70 -7.13
CA LEU A 300 7.35 22.27 -6.86
C LEU A 300 7.77 21.90 -5.43
N VAL A 301 8.79 22.57 -4.88
CA VAL A 301 9.25 22.35 -3.49
C VAL A 301 8.31 22.99 -2.48
N ASP A 302 7.75 24.19 -2.81
CA ASP A 302 6.77 24.89 -1.97
C ASP A 302 5.40 24.18 -1.92
N PHE A 303 5.22 23.11 -2.69
CA PHE A 303 4.02 22.26 -2.64
C PHE A 303 3.98 21.50 -1.29
N SER A 304 3.60 22.23 -0.27
CA SER A 304 3.65 21.79 1.13
C SER A 304 2.43 20.96 1.52
N GLN A 305 2.65 19.96 2.37
CA GLN A 305 1.60 19.15 2.99
C GLN A 305 0.69 19.96 3.95
N THR A 306 1.06 21.19 4.28
CA THR A 306 0.23 22.10 5.09
C THR A 306 -0.80 22.85 4.25
N SER A 307 -0.69 22.80 2.91
CA SER A 307 -1.60 23.49 2.00
C SER A 307 -2.94 22.75 1.90
N VAL A 308 -4.05 23.49 1.91
CA VAL A 308 -5.39 22.96 1.59
C VAL A 308 -5.40 22.33 0.20
N LEU A 309 -4.65 22.87 -0.74
CA LEU A 309 -4.49 22.32 -2.09
C LEU A 309 -3.93 20.89 -2.06
N TYR A 310 -2.93 20.63 -1.20
CA TYR A 310 -2.38 19.28 -1.03
C TYR A 310 -3.47 18.31 -0.52
N ALA A 311 -4.24 18.69 0.48
CA ALA A 311 -5.32 17.86 1.03
C ALA A 311 -6.40 17.54 -0.02
N VAL A 312 -6.79 18.54 -0.82
CA VAL A 312 -7.78 18.37 -1.90
C VAL A 312 -7.23 17.45 -3.00
N LEU A 313 -5.99 17.66 -3.43
CA LEU A 313 -5.35 16.80 -4.44
C LEU A 313 -5.17 15.36 -3.92
N TYR A 314 -4.81 15.21 -2.65
CA TYR A 314 -4.69 13.89 -2.03
C TYR A 314 -6.03 13.16 -2.02
N PHE A 315 -7.10 13.82 -1.61
CA PHE A 315 -8.45 13.27 -1.67
C PHE A 315 -8.85 12.84 -3.09
N LEU A 316 -8.67 13.74 -4.08
CA LEU A 316 -8.98 13.47 -5.47
C LEU A 316 -8.17 12.30 -6.04
N LEU A 317 -6.88 12.25 -5.75
CA LEU A 317 -6.03 11.15 -6.20
C LEU A 317 -6.46 9.81 -5.59
N VAL A 318 -6.72 9.75 -4.28
CA VAL A 318 -7.22 8.53 -3.63
C VAL A 318 -8.55 8.10 -4.24
N PHE A 319 -9.46 9.04 -4.46
CA PHE A 319 -10.75 8.79 -5.09
C PHE A 319 -10.58 8.23 -6.51
N LEU A 320 -9.79 8.88 -7.36
CA LEU A 320 -9.53 8.45 -8.74
C LEU A 320 -8.82 7.09 -8.78
N PHE A 321 -7.81 6.89 -7.93
CA PHE A 321 -7.09 5.61 -7.88
C PHE A 321 -7.94 4.47 -7.36
N THR A 322 -8.93 4.73 -6.51
CA THR A 322 -9.86 3.69 -6.06
C THR A 322 -10.70 3.19 -7.24
N TYR A 323 -11.23 4.09 -8.06
CA TYR A 323 -11.92 3.71 -9.29
C TYR A 323 -11.01 3.03 -10.29
N PHE A 324 -9.85 3.61 -10.52
CA PHE A 324 -8.84 3.07 -11.43
C PHE A 324 -8.45 1.64 -11.06
N TYR A 325 -8.04 1.42 -9.81
CA TYR A 325 -7.60 0.11 -9.34
C TYR A 325 -8.73 -0.92 -9.37
N THR A 326 -9.93 -0.52 -9.02
CA THR A 326 -11.12 -1.39 -9.12
C THR A 326 -11.36 -1.82 -10.57
N ALA A 327 -11.25 -0.89 -11.53
CA ALA A 327 -11.42 -1.18 -12.95
C ALA A 327 -10.32 -2.10 -13.52
N VAL A 328 -9.08 -1.97 -13.03
CA VAL A 328 -7.96 -2.84 -13.44
C VAL A 328 -8.07 -4.23 -12.83
N THR A 329 -8.50 -4.31 -11.57
CA THR A 329 -8.49 -5.58 -10.82
C THR A 329 -9.72 -6.43 -11.11
N PHE A 330 -10.86 -5.80 -11.41
CA PHE A 330 -12.13 -6.46 -11.58
C PHE A 330 -12.66 -6.28 -13.01
N ASP A 331 -12.72 -7.37 -13.75
CA ASP A 331 -13.24 -7.40 -15.12
C ASP A 331 -14.66 -7.99 -15.14
N PRO A 332 -15.72 -7.16 -15.27
CA PRO A 332 -17.11 -7.63 -15.33
C PRO A 332 -17.41 -8.51 -16.55
N GLU A 333 -16.73 -8.29 -17.68
CA GLU A 333 -16.91 -9.08 -18.91
C GLU A 333 -16.38 -10.49 -18.74
N ALA A 334 -15.13 -10.61 -18.24
CA ALA A 334 -14.52 -11.91 -17.98
C ALA A 334 -15.32 -12.70 -16.95
N LEU A 335 -15.83 -12.04 -15.90
CA LEU A 335 -16.67 -12.66 -14.88
C LEU A 335 -18.01 -13.15 -15.46
N SER A 336 -18.68 -12.31 -16.23
CA SER A 336 -19.96 -12.66 -16.89
C SER A 336 -19.78 -13.85 -17.83
N THR A 337 -18.70 -13.86 -18.62
CA THR A 337 -18.37 -14.97 -19.52
C THR A 337 -18.08 -16.27 -18.75
N ASN A 338 -17.38 -16.18 -17.63
CA ASN A 338 -17.11 -17.34 -16.77
C ASN A 338 -18.40 -17.89 -16.14
N LEU A 339 -19.30 -17.03 -15.65
CA LEU A 339 -20.60 -17.44 -15.13
C LEU A 339 -21.40 -18.17 -16.23
N GLN A 340 -21.44 -17.62 -17.45
CA GLN A 340 -22.15 -18.20 -18.57
C GLN A 340 -21.58 -19.58 -18.95
N LYS A 341 -20.24 -19.71 -19.05
CA LYS A 341 -19.57 -20.97 -19.36
C LYS A 341 -19.84 -22.05 -18.32
N ASN A 342 -20.00 -21.68 -17.06
CA ASN A 342 -20.32 -22.58 -15.95
C ASN A 342 -21.83 -22.84 -15.77
N GLY A 343 -22.67 -22.35 -16.69
CA GLY A 343 -24.13 -22.50 -16.59
C GLY A 343 -24.76 -21.73 -15.42
N ALA A 344 -24.04 -20.72 -14.91
CA ALA A 344 -24.52 -19.88 -13.83
C ALA A 344 -25.13 -18.57 -14.37
N PHE A 345 -26.19 -18.09 -13.74
CA PHE A 345 -26.87 -16.87 -14.12
C PHE A 345 -27.39 -16.11 -12.90
N ILE A 346 -27.58 -14.80 -13.05
CA ILE A 346 -28.22 -13.95 -12.05
C ILE A 346 -29.73 -13.98 -12.30
N PRO A 347 -30.56 -14.34 -11.30
CA PRO A 347 -32.02 -14.38 -11.48
C PRO A 347 -32.56 -13.05 -11.99
N GLY A 348 -33.36 -13.10 -13.06
CA GLY A 348 -33.96 -11.93 -13.69
C GLY A 348 -33.07 -11.17 -14.69
N ILE A 349 -31.82 -11.61 -14.92
CA ILE A 349 -30.88 -10.97 -15.88
C ILE A 349 -30.43 -12.00 -16.92
N ARG A 350 -30.40 -11.59 -18.19
CA ARG A 350 -29.93 -12.46 -19.28
C ARG A 350 -28.42 -12.73 -19.13
N PRO A 351 -27.97 -14.00 -19.26
CA PRO A 351 -26.54 -14.31 -19.27
C PRO A 351 -25.80 -13.61 -20.40
N GLY A 352 -24.54 -13.25 -20.18
CA GLY A 352 -23.71 -12.55 -21.17
C GLY A 352 -23.64 -11.03 -20.92
N ALA A 353 -23.74 -10.21 -21.99
CA ALA A 353 -23.54 -8.75 -21.91
C ALA A 353 -24.41 -8.03 -20.87
N SER A 354 -25.68 -8.43 -20.73
CA SER A 354 -26.58 -7.83 -19.72
C SER A 354 -26.13 -8.11 -18.28
N THR A 355 -25.54 -9.29 -18.04
CA THR A 355 -24.95 -9.63 -16.74
C THR A 355 -23.70 -8.79 -16.46
N SER A 356 -22.83 -8.60 -17.46
CA SER A 356 -21.66 -7.73 -17.36
C SER A 356 -22.06 -6.28 -17.04
N GLU A 357 -23.03 -5.74 -17.75
CA GLU A 357 -23.55 -4.37 -17.51
C GLU A 357 -24.12 -4.21 -16.10
N TYR A 358 -24.90 -5.18 -15.64
CA TYR A 358 -25.46 -5.15 -14.29
C TYR A 358 -24.37 -5.17 -13.22
N ILE A 359 -23.38 -6.08 -13.34
CA ILE A 359 -22.26 -6.18 -12.40
C ILE A 359 -21.45 -4.90 -12.41
N SER A 360 -21.14 -4.33 -13.59
CA SER A 360 -20.42 -3.06 -13.74
C SER A 360 -21.15 -1.91 -13.04
N LYS A 361 -22.47 -1.82 -13.22
CA LYS A 361 -23.31 -0.79 -12.59
C LYS A 361 -23.36 -0.89 -11.06
N VAL A 362 -23.45 -2.12 -10.55
CA VAL A 362 -23.37 -2.37 -9.09
C VAL A 362 -21.98 -2.01 -8.58
N LEU A 363 -20.92 -2.47 -9.26
CA LEU A 363 -19.53 -2.22 -8.88
C LEU A 363 -19.24 -0.71 -8.82
N THR A 364 -19.62 0.05 -9.84
CA THR A 364 -19.40 1.50 -9.88
C THR A 364 -20.07 2.20 -8.69
N ARG A 365 -21.27 1.78 -8.30
CA ARG A 365 -22.00 2.38 -7.17
C ARG A 365 -21.38 2.05 -5.81
N ILE A 366 -20.96 0.80 -5.59
CA ILE A 366 -20.32 0.42 -4.33
C ILE A 366 -18.91 1.03 -4.23
N THR A 367 -18.19 1.10 -5.35
CA THR A 367 -16.86 1.75 -5.40
C THR A 367 -16.95 3.24 -5.06
N LEU A 368 -18.06 3.93 -5.42
CA LEU A 368 -18.26 5.32 -5.02
C LEU A 368 -18.20 5.49 -3.50
N VAL A 369 -18.91 4.64 -2.77
CA VAL A 369 -18.93 4.68 -1.30
C VAL A 369 -17.53 4.37 -0.73
N GLY A 370 -16.88 3.35 -1.27
CA GLY A 370 -15.51 2.99 -0.88
C GLY A 370 -14.49 4.12 -1.16
N ALA A 371 -14.57 4.74 -2.33
CA ALA A 371 -13.67 5.81 -2.75
C ALA A 371 -13.83 7.08 -1.91
N LEU A 372 -15.08 7.50 -1.63
CA LEU A 372 -15.36 8.62 -0.74
C LEU A 372 -14.83 8.36 0.67
N PHE A 373 -15.08 7.16 1.19
CA PHE A 373 -14.63 6.76 2.52
C PHE A 373 -13.10 6.77 2.62
N LEU A 374 -12.41 6.12 1.66
CA LEU A 374 -10.94 6.08 1.63
C LEU A 374 -10.34 7.48 1.48
N GLY A 375 -10.91 8.32 0.60
CA GLY A 375 -10.47 9.70 0.42
C GLY A 375 -10.63 10.52 1.70
N PHE A 376 -11.78 10.40 2.37
CA PHE A 376 -12.02 11.10 3.64
C PHE A 376 -11.03 10.67 4.74
N ILE A 377 -10.84 9.37 4.92
CA ILE A 377 -9.89 8.85 5.91
C ILE A 377 -8.45 9.24 5.57
N ALA A 378 -8.08 9.27 4.29
CA ALA A 378 -6.74 9.67 3.87
C ALA A 378 -6.43 11.13 4.25
N VAL A 379 -7.41 12.03 4.16
CA VAL A 379 -7.25 13.46 4.47
C VAL A 379 -7.49 13.78 5.95
N LEU A 380 -8.17 12.91 6.68
CA LEU A 380 -8.55 13.15 8.08
C LEU A 380 -7.33 13.48 8.98
N PRO A 381 -6.15 12.83 8.87
CA PRO A 381 -4.97 13.22 9.65
C PRO A 381 -4.49 14.64 9.38
N LEU A 382 -4.62 15.12 8.14
CA LEU A 382 -4.26 16.49 7.76
C LEU A 382 -5.22 17.50 8.39
N ILE A 383 -6.52 17.16 8.43
CA ILE A 383 -7.55 17.98 9.08
C ILE A 383 -7.29 18.02 10.59
N MET A 384 -7.04 16.87 11.22
CA MET A 384 -6.75 16.78 12.66
C MET A 384 -5.53 17.62 13.04
N ARG A 385 -4.48 17.56 12.23
CA ARG A 385 -3.30 18.40 12.42
C ARG A 385 -3.62 19.89 12.36
N ALA A 386 -4.40 20.31 11.35
CA ALA A 386 -4.79 21.72 11.19
C ALA A 386 -5.61 22.24 12.38
N LEU A 387 -6.33 21.35 13.09
CA LEU A 387 -7.14 21.69 14.26
C LEU A 387 -6.35 21.66 15.57
N THR A 388 -5.37 20.77 15.71
CA THR A 388 -4.67 20.50 16.99
C THR A 388 -3.25 21.05 17.04
N ASP A 389 -2.68 21.40 15.88
CA ASP A 389 -1.27 21.83 15.69
C ASP A 389 -0.22 20.77 16.14
N ILE A 390 -0.65 19.54 16.45
CA ILE A 390 0.23 18.45 16.89
C ILE A 390 0.71 17.65 15.70
N GLN A 391 1.99 17.77 15.36
CA GLN A 391 2.59 17.12 14.19
C GLN A 391 2.57 15.58 14.24
N ALA A 392 2.71 15.00 15.44
CA ALA A 392 2.70 13.55 15.64
C ALA A 392 1.38 12.88 15.18
N ILE A 393 0.27 13.60 15.20
CA ILE A 393 -1.06 13.11 14.84
C ILE A 393 -1.18 12.85 13.32
N ALA A 394 -0.57 13.68 12.49
CA ALA A 394 -0.66 13.56 11.04
C ALA A 394 0.02 12.28 10.50
N LEU A 395 1.13 11.87 11.13
CA LEU A 395 1.83 10.65 10.76
C LEU A 395 1.09 9.39 11.23
N GLY A 396 0.39 9.46 12.37
CA GLY A 396 -0.33 8.32 12.96
C GLY A 396 -1.54 7.85 12.14
N GLY A 397 -2.30 8.75 11.52
CA GLY A 397 -3.58 8.41 10.90
C GLY A 397 -3.47 7.58 9.61
N THR A 398 -2.59 7.95 8.68
CA THR A 398 -2.36 7.17 7.45
C THR A 398 -1.70 5.82 7.75
N SER A 399 -0.76 5.81 8.71
CA SER A 399 -0.10 4.59 9.18
C SER A 399 -1.09 3.62 9.81
N LEU A 400 -2.00 4.12 10.65
CA LEU A 400 -3.03 3.31 11.30
C LEU A 400 -3.97 2.66 10.29
N LEU A 401 -4.36 3.38 9.23
CA LEU A 401 -5.20 2.84 8.17
C LEU A 401 -4.49 1.71 7.43
N ILE A 402 -3.21 1.90 7.08
CA ILE A 402 -2.41 0.85 6.41
C ILE A 402 -2.28 -0.38 7.32
N VAL A 403 -1.95 -0.18 8.60
CA VAL A 403 -1.82 -1.26 9.59
C VAL A 403 -3.11 -2.07 9.70
N VAL A 404 -4.26 -1.41 9.92
CA VAL A 404 -5.55 -2.09 10.08
C VAL A 404 -5.92 -2.89 8.84
N SER A 405 -5.75 -2.31 7.66
CA SER A 405 -6.11 -2.99 6.41
C SER A 405 -5.19 -4.17 6.08
N VAL A 406 -3.89 -4.05 6.35
CA VAL A 406 -2.95 -5.16 6.15
C VAL A 406 -3.26 -6.30 7.13
N VAL A 407 -3.58 -5.99 8.39
CA VAL A 407 -3.98 -6.99 9.39
C VAL A 407 -5.26 -7.70 8.96
N LEU A 408 -6.28 -6.96 8.48
CA LEU A 408 -7.53 -7.55 8.00
C LEU A 408 -7.30 -8.46 6.78
N ASP A 409 -6.49 -8.02 5.80
CA ASP A 409 -6.14 -8.84 4.63
C ASP A 409 -5.41 -10.12 5.05
N LEU A 410 -4.47 -10.01 6.01
CA LEU A 410 -3.75 -11.17 6.55
C LEU A 410 -4.70 -12.15 7.26
N ILE A 411 -5.59 -11.66 8.12
CA ILE A 411 -6.58 -12.49 8.83
C ILE A 411 -7.47 -13.21 7.83
N LYS A 412 -7.95 -12.53 6.79
CA LYS A 412 -8.78 -13.15 5.74
C LYS A 412 -8.02 -14.24 4.97
N LYS A 413 -6.79 -13.98 4.56
CA LYS A 413 -5.97 -14.95 3.82
C LYS A 413 -5.61 -16.16 4.68
N VAL A 414 -5.26 -15.95 5.94
CA VAL A 414 -5.03 -17.04 6.90
C VAL A 414 -6.32 -17.84 7.13
N GLY A 415 -7.45 -17.17 7.35
CA GLY A 415 -8.76 -17.81 7.51
C GLY A 415 -9.16 -18.67 6.31
N ALA A 416 -8.96 -18.14 5.09
CA ALA A 416 -9.23 -18.88 3.86
C ALA A 416 -8.34 -20.12 3.72
N GLN A 417 -7.05 -20.04 4.08
CA GLN A 417 -6.15 -21.19 4.06
C GLN A 417 -6.49 -22.25 5.12
N ILE A 418 -7.01 -21.85 6.28
CA ILE A 418 -7.50 -22.76 7.31
C ILE A 418 -8.76 -23.49 6.81
N SER A 419 -9.74 -22.73 6.29
CA SER A 419 -11.00 -23.34 5.80
C SER A 419 -10.79 -24.34 4.66
N MET A 420 -9.80 -24.11 3.78
CA MET A 420 -9.45 -25.07 2.72
C MET A 420 -8.85 -26.38 3.24
N ARG A 421 -8.44 -26.44 4.50
CA ARG A 421 -7.80 -27.60 5.12
C ARG A 421 -8.68 -28.29 6.17
N GLU A 422 -9.79 -27.65 6.56
CA GLU A 422 -10.81 -28.24 7.42
C GLU A 422 -11.72 -29.25 6.66
N TYR A 423 -11.64 -29.25 5.30
CA TYR A 423 -12.30 -30.17 4.39
C TYR A 423 -11.28 -31.12 3.77
#